data_a3d1f9abf3a4ae2691c24e63d6ed0a0e
#
_entry.id   a3d1f9abf3a4ae2691c24e63d6ed0a0e
#
_cell.length_a   1.000
_cell.length_b   1.000
_cell.length_c   1.000
_cell.angle_alpha   90.00
_cell.angle_beta   90.00
_cell.angle_gamma   90.00
#
_symmetry.space_group_name_H-M   'P 1'
#
loop_
_entity.id
_entity.type
_entity.pdbx_description
1 polymer ?
#
loop_
_entity_poly.entity_id
_entity_poly.type
_entity_poly.pdbx_seq_one_letter_code
_entity_poly.pdbx_strand_id
1 'polypeptide(L)'
;MEERQAHIQLGKNDARVDAIIVGDPARIDQVAKFLTEVKNLKYNREFRSICGTYKGKELLVLSTGVGAPSAAIAIEELHNIGVKRIIRVGSAGALQLGIDLGSPIIGEGAVRDDGLTKMYVPEQYPAVPSTDLLNKAKEIAPDAIYGIIRSHDGFYMDNHEETQAYWSKFGIVGEDMESGALFTVGRLRGIETLSILNNVVAYGGDLQAGVNDLVSGNDKVNKGELRTIEIALEILNR
;
A
#
# COMPACT_ATOMS: atom_id res chain seq x y z
N MET A 1 -4.88 -3.92 -32.55
CA MET A 1 -4.48 -3.06 -31.41
C MET A 1 -4.55 -3.94 -30.15
N GLU A 2 -3.57 -3.82 -29.27
CA GLU A 2 -3.60 -4.54 -27.99
C GLU A 2 -4.77 -4.03 -27.12
N GLU A 3 -5.49 -4.96 -26.48
CA GLU A 3 -6.56 -4.65 -25.55
C GLU A 3 -5.98 -4.04 -24.28
N ARG A 4 -6.40 -2.82 -23.93
CA ARG A 4 -5.97 -2.09 -22.74
C ARG A 4 -7.05 -2.09 -21.68
N GLN A 5 -6.62 -2.16 -20.42
CA GLN A 5 -7.54 -2.04 -19.28
C GLN A 5 -8.18 -0.66 -19.23
N ALA A 6 -9.41 -0.60 -18.71
CA ALA A 6 -10.23 0.62 -18.78
C ALA A 6 -9.66 1.81 -17.98
N HIS A 7 -9.12 1.55 -16.79
CA HIS A 7 -8.66 2.60 -15.87
C HIS A 7 -7.14 2.79 -15.94
N ILE A 8 -6.35 1.74 -15.73
CA ILE A 8 -4.89 1.86 -15.74
C ILE A 8 -4.32 2.06 -17.16
N GLN A 9 -5.10 1.80 -18.20
CA GLN A 9 -4.72 1.95 -19.63
C GLN A 9 -3.48 1.15 -20.03
N LEU A 10 -3.14 0.10 -19.29
CA LEU A 10 -2.05 -0.84 -19.59
C LEU A 10 -2.59 -2.09 -20.30
N GLY A 11 -1.75 -2.72 -21.10
CA GLY A 11 -1.99 -3.99 -21.74
C GLY A 11 -1.01 -5.07 -21.27
N LYS A 12 -1.12 -6.30 -21.83
CA LYS A 12 -0.25 -7.42 -21.46
C LYS A 12 1.22 -7.17 -21.74
N ASN A 13 1.56 -6.37 -22.75
CA ASN A 13 2.94 -6.03 -23.09
C ASN A 13 3.57 -5.04 -22.09
N ASP A 14 2.75 -4.29 -21.35
CA ASP A 14 3.20 -3.39 -20.31
C ASP A 14 3.42 -4.12 -18.97
N ALA A 15 2.89 -5.35 -18.82
CA ALA A 15 2.93 -6.10 -17.56
C ALA A 15 4.36 -6.50 -17.15
N ARG A 16 4.57 -6.55 -15.84
CA ARG A 16 5.71 -7.18 -15.16
C ARG A 16 5.17 -8.17 -14.13
N VAL A 17 5.97 -9.12 -13.74
CA VAL A 17 5.58 -10.08 -12.69
C VAL A 17 5.29 -9.37 -11.38
N ASP A 18 6.09 -8.35 -11.09
CA ASP A 18 6.12 -7.59 -9.85
C ASP A 18 5.57 -6.17 -10.04
N ALA A 19 4.76 -5.72 -9.10
CA ALA A 19 4.29 -4.36 -9.06
C ALA A 19 4.40 -3.76 -7.65
N ILE A 20 4.75 -2.47 -7.58
CA ILE A 20 4.54 -1.63 -6.41
C ILE A 20 3.31 -0.75 -6.69
N ILE A 21 2.36 -0.72 -5.77
CA ILE A 21 1.26 0.24 -5.81
C ILE A 21 1.42 1.28 -4.71
N VAL A 22 1.08 2.52 -5.06
CA VAL A 22 1.13 3.69 -4.16
C VAL A 22 -0.18 4.45 -4.22
N GLY A 23 -0.58 5.18 -3.17
CA GLY A 23 -1.78 5.99 -3.21
C GLY A 23 -1.58 7.24 -4.08
N ASP A 24 -0.59 8.05 -3.73
CA ASP A 24 -0.28 9.33 -4.38
C ASP A 24 0.51 9.13 -5.69
N PRO A 25 0.05 9.69 -6.84
CA PRO A 25 0.81 9.70 -8.08
C PRO A 25 2.21 10.34 -7.97
N ALA A 26 2.41 11.28 -7.05
CA ALA A 26 3.71 11.92 -6.83
C ALA A 26 4.74 10.96 -6.18
N ARG A 27 4.27 9.98 -5.38
CA ARG A 27 5.16 8.96 -4.78
C ARG A 27 5.85 8.07 -5.83
N ILE A 28 5.29 7.96 -7.04
CA ILE A 28 5.94 7.27 -8.15
C ILE A 28 7.33 7.85 -8.43
N ASP A 29 7.49 9.18 -8.33
CA ASP A 29 8.78 9.84 -8.54
C ASP A 29 9.80 9.50 -7.43
N GLN A 30 9.33 9.22 -6.21
CA GLN A 30 10.20 8.74 -5.14
C GLN A 30 10.67 7.30 -5.40
N VAL A 31 9.78 6.41 -5.84
CA VAL A 31 10.16 5.04 -6.24
C VAL A 31 11.13 5.07 -7.42
N ALA A 32 10.89 5.94 -8.41
CA ALA A 32 11.73 6.08 -9.60
C ALA A 32 13.20 6.40 -9.27
N LYS A 33 13.49 7.09 -8.16
CA LYS A 33 14.87 7.39 -7.73
C LYS A 33 15.72 6.15 -7.43
N PHE A 34 15.09 5.03 -7.13
CA PHE A 34 15.75 3.74 -6.87
C PHE A 34 15.93 2.86 -8.11
N LEU A 35 15.28 3.25 -9.23
CA LEU A 35 15.22 2.44 -10.44
C LEU A 35 16.16 2.96 -11.52
N THR A 36 16.64 2.04 -12.35
CA THR A 36 17.28 2.34 -13.64
C THR A 36 16.31 2.07 -14.79
N GLU A 37 16.63 2.56 -15.99
CA GLU A 37 15.84 2.34 -17.21
C GLU A 37 14.35 2.72 -17.08
N VAL A 38 14.07 3.76 -16.30
CA VAL A 38 12.70 4.21 -16.02
C VAL A 38 12.00 4.68 -17.29
N LYS A 39 10.80 4.15 -17.53
CA LYS A 39 9.93 4.53 -18.65
C LYS A 39 8.55 4.91 -18.11
N ASN A 40 8.06 6.11 -18.46
CA ASN A 40 6.67 6.48 -18.23
C ASN A 40 5.77 5.68 -19.17
N LEU A 41 4.71 5.08 -18.62
CA LEU A 41 3.76 4.27 -19.39
C LEU A 41 2.48 5.05 -19.63
N LYS A 42 1.64 5.22 -18.61
CA LYS A 42 0.33 5.87 -18.70
C LYS A 42 0.06 6.78 -17.50
N TYR A 43 -0.81 7.75 -17.73
CA TYR A 43 -1.40 8.57 -16.68
C TYR A 43 -2.86 8.84 -17.07
N ASN A 44 -3.78 8.19 -16.39
CA ASN A 44 -5.21 8.33 -16.60
C ASN A 44 -5.90 8.43 -15.25
N ARG A 45 -6.62 9.51 -14.99
CA ARG A 45 -7.20 9.83 -13.67
C ARG A 45 -6.12 9.79 -12.58
N GLU A 46 -6.36 9.07 -11.49
CA GLU A 46 -5.41 8.80 -10.39
C GLU A 46 -4.36 7.72 -10.71
N PHE A 47 -4.54 6.99 -11.81
CA PHE A 47 -3.68 5.87 -12.22
C PHE A 47 -2.52 6.36 -13.09
N ARG A 48 -1.39 6.64 -12.46
CA ARG A 48 -0.11 6.93 -13.13
C ARG A 48 0.78 5.68 -13.06
N SER A 49 1.48 5.35 -14.12
CA SER A 49 2.35 4.18 -14.17
C SER A 49 3.68 4.42 -14.82
N ILE A 50 4.70 3.76 -14.30
CA ILE A 50 6.04 3.63 -14.85
C ILE A 50 6.47 2.16 -14.80
N CYS A 51 7.45 1.78 -15.60
CA CYS A 51 8.27 0.61 -15.35
C CYS A 51 9.72 1.01 -15.21
N GLY A 52 10.52 0.16 -14.56
CA GLY A 52 11.94 0.37 -14.38
C GLY A 52 12.61 -0.89 -13.84
N THR A 53 13.92 -0.84 -13.66
CA THR A 53 14.74 -1.96 -13.25
C THR A 53 15.36 -1.69 -11.88
N TYR A 54 15.17 -2.61 -10.92
CA TYR A 54 15.86 -2.61 -9.63
C TYR A 54 16.78 -3.83 -9.53
N LYS A 55 18.09 -3.60 -9.38
CA LYS A 55 19.11 -4.68 -9.27
C LYS A 55 18.97 -5.77 -10.34
N GLY A 56 18.66 -5.37 -11.58
CA GLY A 56 18.53 -6.27 -12.72
C GLY A 56 17.14 -6.90 -12.91
N LYS A 57 16.16 -6.59 -12.05
CA LYS A 57 14.80 -7.10 -12.12
C LYS A 57 13.83 -5.99 -12.52
N GLU A 58 13.07 -6.19 -13.59
CA GLU A 58 12.04 -5.23 -14.01
C GLU A 58 10.80 -5.30 -13.11
N LEU A 59 10.23 -4.13 -12.82
CA LEU A 59 8.96 -4.02 -12.09
C LEU A 59 8.10 -2.88 -12.64
N LEU A 60 6.80 -2.97 -12.32
CA LEU A 60 5.81 -1.95 -12.58
C LEU A 60 5.57 -1.13 -11.30
N VAL A 61 5.40 0.19 -11.45
CA VAL A 61 4.93 1.05 -10.35
C VAL A 61 3.67 1.75 -10.82
N LEU A 62 2.61 1.71 -10.00
CA LEU A 62 1.30 2.26 -10.33
C LEU A 62 0.72 3.02 -9.13
N SER A 63 0.18 4.22 -9.36
CA SER A 63 -0.65 4.88 -8.35
C SER A 63 -2.11 4.42 -8.43
N THR A 64 -2.79 4.42 -7.30
CA THR A 64 -4.19 3.97 -7.17
C THR A 64 -5.15 5.07 -6.76
N GLY A 65 -4.65 6.25 -6.36
CA GLY A 65 -5.47 7.20 -5.61
C GLY A 65 -5.75 6.70 -4.19
N VAL A 66 -6.81 7.19 -3.58
CA VAL A 66 -7.20 6.93 -2.20
C VAL A 66 -8.42 6.02 -2.14
N GLY A 67 -8.39 5.06 -1.22
CA GLY A 67 -9.53 4.24 -0.84
C GLY A 67 -9.64 2.88 -1.52
N ALA A 68 -10.33 1.98 -0.85
CA ALA A 68 -10.50 0.60 -1.24
C ALA A 68 -11.08 0.41 -2.66
N PRO A 69 -12.10 1.18 -3.13
CA PRO A 69 -12.65 1.00 -4.47
C PRO A 69 -11.62 1.27 -5.59
N SER A 70 -10.84 2.33 -5.48
CA SER A 70 -9.84 2.67 -6.48
C SER A 70 -8.68 1.67 -6.48
N ALA A 71 -8.21 1.26 -5.29
CA ALA A 71 -7.20 0.22 -5.15
C ALA A 71 -7.68 -1.12 -5.76
N ALA A 72 -8.93 -1.51 -5.52
CA ALA A 72 -9.48 -2.74 -6.07
C ALA A 72 -9.52 -2.74 -7.60
N ILE A 73 -9.91 -1.62 -8.22
CA ILE A 73 -9.87 -1.46 -9.69
C ILE A 73 -8.43 -1.70 -10.21
N ALA A 74 -7.43 -1.08 -9.58
CA ALA A 74 -6.04 -1.26 -9.97
C ALA A 74 -5.58 -2.72 -9.84
N ILE A 75 -5.92 -3.40 -8.73
CA ILE A 75 -5.53 -4.80 -8.47
C ILE A 75 -6.17 -5.74 -9.49
N GLU A 76 -7.46 -5.56 -9.80
CA GLU A 76 -8.16 -6.34 -10.81
C GLU A 76 -7.53 -6.16 -12.20
N GLU A 77 -7.27 -4.94 -12.60
CA GLU A 77 -6.70 -4.65 -13.91
C GLU A 77 -5.24 -5.08 -14.01
N LEU A 78 -4.45 -5.00 -12.93
CA LEU A 78 -3.11 -5.59 -12.85
C LEU A 78 -3.14 -7.12 -12.96
N HIS A 79 -4.12 -7.78 -12.32
CA HIS A 79 -4.36 -9.22 -12.49
C HIS A 79 -4.63 -9.58 -13.94
N ASN A 80 -5.54 -8.85 -14.61
CA ASN A 80 -5.96 -9.10 -15.99
C ASN A 80 -4.78 -9.05 -16.98
N ILE A 81 -3.81 -8.17 -16.74
CA ILE A 81 -2.62 -8.08 -17.59
C ILE A 81 -1.51 -9.08 -17.21
N GLY A 82 -1.61 -9.73 -16.03
CA GLY A 82 -0.73 -10.84 -15.67
C GLY A 82 0.26 -10.60 -14.52
N VAL A 83 0.12 -9.51 -13.75
CA VAL A 83 0.90 -9.28 -12.53
C VAL A 83 0.66 -10.38 -11.51
N LYS A 84 1.71 -10.82 -10.79
CA LYS A 84 1.68 -11.93 -9.84
C LYS A 84 1.98 -11.53 -8.41
N ARG A 85 2.77 -10.49 -8.20
CA ARG A 85 3.11 -9.97 -6.87
C ARG A 85 2.85 -8.47 -6.80
N ILE A 86 2.17 -8.02 -5.76
CA ILE A 86 1.88 -6.60 -5.53
C ILE A 86 2.28 -6.24 -4.10
N ILE A 87 3.17 -5.27 -3.95
CA ILE A 87 3.45 -4.64 -2.67
C ILE A 87 2.88 -3.23 -2.68
N ARG A 88 2.04 -2.91 -1.69
CA ARG A 88 1.59 -1.55 -1.43
C ARG A 88 2.61 -0.82 -0.57
N VAL A 89 3.03 0.36 -1.04
CA VAL A 89 3.77 1.34 -0.25
C VAL A 89 2.85 2.53 0.00
N GLY A 90 2.42 2.68 1.24
CA GLY A 90 1.40 3.66 1.63
C GLY A 90 1.79 4.48 2.85
N SER A 91 0.81 5.22 3.36
CA SER A 91 0.87 5.95 4.63
C SER A 91 -0.12 5.33 5.61
N ALA A 92 0.17 5.45 6.92
CA ALA A 92 -0.73 5.04 7.98
C ALA A 92 -0.73 6.04 9.13
N GLY A 93 -1.82 6.07 9.89
CA GLY A 93 -1.85 6.62 11.23
C GLY A 93 -1.61 5.51 12.25
N ALA A 94 -0.74 5.76 13.26
CA ALA A 94 -0.52 4.80 14.33
C ALA A 94 -1.73 4.71 15.26
N LEU A 95 -2.02 3.48 15.74
CA LEU A 95 -3.07 3.20 16.73
C LEU A 95 -2.49 2.69 18.06
N GLN A 96 -1.17 2.73 18.23
CA GLN A 96 -0.50 2.38 19.48
C GLN A 96 0.49 3.47 19.87
N LEU A 97 0.67 3.68 21.18
CA LEU A 97 1.72 4.52 21.71
C LEU A 97 3.10 3.94 21.39
N GLY A 98 4.09 4.80 21.20
CA GLY A 98 5.48 4.40 20.94
C GLY A 98 5.80 4.06 19.49
N ILE A 99 4.85 4.22 18.57
CA ILE A 99 5.12 4.15 17.13
C ILE A 99 5.45 5.56 16.63
N ASP A 100 6.72 5.81 16.37
CA ASP A 100 7.22 7.12 15.95
C ASP A 100 6.83 7.46 14.50
N LEU A 101 6.80 8.76 14.17
CA LEU A 101 6.70 9.23 12.79
C LEU A 101 7.86 8.69 11.96
N GLY A 102 7.56 8.21 10.75
CA GLY A 102 8.54 7.61 9.85
C GLY A 102 8.81 6.12 10.11
N SER A 103 8.21 5.50 11.15
CA SER A 103 8.36 4.07 11.39
C SER A 103 7.64 3.25 10.32
N PRO A 104 8.30 2.24 9.72
CA PRO A 104 7.62 1.31 8.84
C PRO A 104 6.64 0.43 9.61
N ILE A 105 5.40 0.35 9.15
CA ILE A 105 4.36 -0.56 9.65
C ILE A 105 4.09 -1.60 8.55
N ILE A 106 4.26 -2.88 8.86
CA ILE A 106 4.04 -3.98 7.92
C ILE A 106 2.84 -4.79 8.39
N GLY A 107 1.83 -4.87 7.51
CA GLY A 107 0.57 -5.54 7.83
C GLY A 107 0.69 -7.05 7.84
N GLU A 108 0.46 -7.67 9.00
CA GLU A 108 0.27 -9.13 9.16
C GLU A 108 -1.17 -9.56 8.86
N GLY A 109 -2.07 -8.62 8.69
CA GLY A 109 -3.46 -8.75 8.32
C GLY A 109 -4.15 -7.40 8.36
N ALA A 110 -5.39 -7.35 7.88
CA ALA A 110 -6.20 -6.15 7.96
C ALA A 110 -7.60 -6.43 8.50
N VAL A 111 -8.07 -5.56 9.40
CA VAL A 111 -9.48 -5.45 9.71
C VAL A 111 -10.17 -4.81 8.51
N ARG A 112 -11.17 -5.49 7.98
CA ARG A 112 -11.96 -5.05 6.81
C ARG A 112 -13.10 -4.15 7.26
N ASP A 113 -12.76 -2.93 7.71
CA ASP A 113 -13.72 -1.92 8.15
C ASP A 113 -14.12 -0.99 6.99
N ASP A 114 -14.17 -1.54 5.79
CA ASP A 114 -14.51 -0.89 4.52
C ASP A 114 -15.77 -1.50 3.90
N GLY A 115 -16.42 -0.76 3.02
CA GLY A 115 -17.61 -1.21 2.29
C GLY A 115 -17.29 -2.10 1.09
N LEU A 116 -16.14 -1.89 0.43
CA LEU A 116 -15.78 -2.58 -0.80
C LEU A 116 -15.60 -4.08 -0.57
N THR A 117 -14.77 -4.47 0.40
CA THR A 117 -14.43 -5.89 0.60
C THR A 117 -15.65 -6.72 1.00
N LYS A 118 -16.68 -6.11 1.61
CA LYS A 118 -17.96 -6.75 1.91
C LYS A 118 -18.75 -7.11 0.65
N MET A 119 -18.50 -6.43 -0.47
CA MET A 119 -19.11 -6.76 -1.77
C MET A 119 -18.43 -7.95 -2.45
N TYR A 120 -17.18 -8.26 -2.10
CA TYR A 120 -16.40 -9.35 -2.67
C TYR A 120 -16.57 -10.67 -1.90
N VAL A 121 -16.61 -10.60 -0.57
CA VAL A 121 -16.58 -11.78 0.32
C VAL A 121 -17.42 -11.53 1.57
N PRO A 122 -17.86 -12.60 2.28
CA PRO A 122 -18.53 -12.47 3.57
C PRO A 122 -17.68 -11.74 4.62
N GLU A 123 -18.33 -11.15 5.62
CA GLU A 123 -17.66 -10.33 6.65
C GLU A 123 -16.55 -11.10 7.39
N GLN A 124 -16.75 -12.38 7.63
CA GLN A 124 -15.81 -13.25 8.35
C GLN A 124 -14.57 -13.65 7.54
N TYR A 125 -14.53 -13.33 6.24
CA TYR A 125 -13.37 -13.67 5.39
C TYR A 125 -12.13 -12.87 5.81
N PRO A 126 -10.99 -13.53 6.12
CA PRO A 126 -9.80 -12.84 6.61
C PRO A 126 -9.07 -12.11 5.49
N ALA A 127 -8.66 -10.87 5.74
CA ALA A 127 -7.75 -10.13 4.89
C ALA A 127 -6.31 -10.31 5.40
N VAL A 128 -5.53 -11.16 4.73
CA VAL A 128 -4.17 -11.53 5.14
C VAL A 128 -3.19 -11.45 3.96
N PRO A 129 -1.94 -11.02 4.21
CA PRO A 129 -0.90 -10.96 3.20
C PRO A 129 -0.42 -12.35 2.79
N SER A 130 0.45 -12.41 1.78
CA SER A 130 1.19 -13.62 1.43
C SER A 130 2.26 -13.92 2.45
N THR A 131 2.27 -15.15 2.96
CA THR A 131 3.23 -15.60 3.97
C THR A 131 4.68 -15.49 3.50
N ASP A 132 4.95 -15.79 2.22
CA ASP A 132 6.29 -15.69 1.65
C ASP A 132 6.81 -14.24 1.68
N LEU A 133 6.01 -13.28 1.19
CA LEU A 133 6.38 -11.86 1.21
C LEU A 133 6.55 -11.33 2.64
N LEU A 134 5.69 -11.77 3.57
CA LEU A 134 5.79 -11.38 4.98
C LEU A 134 7.07 -11.93 5.64
N ASN A 135 7.45 -13.16 5.35
CA ASN A 135 8.69 -13.75 5.87
C ASN A 135 9.92 -13.01 5.34
N LYS A 136 9.95 -12.70 4.02
CA LYS A 136 11.01 -11.87 3.44
C LYS A 136 11.09 -10.49 4.08
N ALA A 137 9.94 -9.88 4.39
CA ALA A 137 9.89 -8.60 5.09
C ALA A 137 10.54 -8.70 6.48
N LYS A 138 10.24 -9.74 7.25
CA LYS A 138 10.82 -9.97 8.59
C LYS A 138 12.34 -10.15 8.56
N GLU A 139 12.87 -10.73 7.49
CA GLU A 139 14.32 -10.86 7.30
C GLU A 139 14.99 -9.53 6.90
N ILE A 140 14.32 -8.71 6.06
CA ILE A 140 14.88 -7.47 5.51
C ILE A 140 14.75 -6.31 6.50
N ALA A 141 13.64 -6.23 7.21
CA ALA A 141 13.31 -5.14 8.13
C ALA A 141 12.87 -5.66 9.51
N PRO A 142 13.74 -6.36 10.26
CA PRO A 142 13.38 -6.92 11.58
C PRO A 142 13.05 -5.84 12.61
N ASP A 143 13.41 -4.59 12.35
CA ASP A 143 13.13 -3.40 13.16
C ASP A 143 11.80 -2.69 12.83
N ALA A 144 11.08 -3.14 11.80
CA ALA A 144 9.77 -2.60 11.45
C ALA A 144 8.68 -3.01 12.48
N ILE A 145 7.60 -2.26 12.52
CA ILE A 145 6.42 -2.61 13.33
C ILE A 145 5.57 -3.60 12.55
N TYR A 146 5.36 -4.78 13.11
CA TYR A 146 4.52 -5.83 12.53
C TYR A 146 3.22 -5.95 13.32
N GLY A 147 2.08 -6.04 12.62
CA GLY A 147 0.80 -6.24 13.28
C GLY A 147 -0.40 -6.09 12.36
N ILE A 148 -1.58 -6.18 12.97
CA ILE A 148 -2.85 -6.01 12.25
C ILE A 148 -3.11 -4.52 12.02
N ILE A 149 -3.53 -4.19 10.79
CA ILE A 149 -3.91 -2.83 10.37
C ILE A 149 -5.44 -2.76 10.32
N ARG A 150 -6.03 -1.62 10.64
CA ARG A 150 -7.42 -1.33 10.30
C ARG A 150 -7.48 -0.65 8.93
N SER A 151 -8.27 -1.19 8.00
CA SER A 151 -8.51 -0.57 6.69
C SER A 151 -9.96 -0.09 6.62
N HIS A 152 -10.18 1.22 6.41
CA HIS A 152 -11.50 1.85 6.51
C HIS A 152 -11.72 2.93 5.45
N ASP A 153 -12.97 3.39 5.27
CA ASP A 153 -13.35 4.34 4.21
C ASP A 153 -13.47 5.80 4.66
N GLY A 154 -13.57 6.05 5.96
CA GLY A 154 -13.85 7.40 6.48
C GLY A 154 -12.61 8.10 7.02
N PHE A 155 -12.09 9.11 6.32
CA PHE A 155 -10.96 9.91 6.81
C PHE A 155 -11.39 11.01 7.80
N TYR A 156 -12.47 11.74 7.50
CA TYR A 156 -13.00 12.86 8.30
C TYR A 156 -14.24 12.45 9.10
N MET A 157 -14.11 11.45 9.97
CA MET A 157 -15.23 11.00 10.81
C MET A 157 -15.35 11.85 12.07
N ASP A 158 -16.59 12.24 12.44
CA ASP A 158 -16.88 13.01 13.66
C ASP A 158 -16.45 12.28 14.95
N ASN A 159 -16.47 10.93 14.92
CA ASN A 159 -16.11 10.05 16.04
C ASN A 159 -14.72 9.41 15.87
N HIS A 160 -13.81 10.09 15.17
CA HIS A 160 -12.50 9.52 14.82
C HIS A 160 -11.69 9.08 16.05
N GLU A 161 -11.56 9.96 17.07
CA GLU A 161 -10.81 9.67 18.29
C GLU A 161 -11.38 8.48 19.07
N GLU A 162 -12.70 8.39 19.17
CA GLU A 162 -13.39 7.26 19.84
C GLU A 162 -13.14 5.94 19.09
N THR A 163 -13.16 6.01 17.77
CA THR A 163 -12.92 4.86 16.89
C THR A 163 -11.48 4.39 16.98
N GLN A 164 -10.50 5.30 16.98
CA GLN A 164 -9.09 4.97 17.20
C GLN A 164 -8.88 4.32 18.57
N ALA A 165 -9.45 4.91 19.64
CA ALA A 165 -9.36 4.36 20.99
C ALA A 165 -10.02 2.98 21.10
N TYR A 166 -11.11 2.73 20.36
CA TYR A 166 -11.75 1.43 20.30
C TYR A 166 -10.82 0.37 19.68
N TRP A 167 -10.27 0.63 18.49
CA TRP A 167 -9.41 -0.33 17.80
C TRP A 167 -8.04 -0.53 18.47
N SER A 168 -7.51 0.52 19.09
CA SER A 168 -6.28 0.44 19.89
C SER A 168 -6.35 -0.62 21.00
N LYS A 169 -7.52 -0.81 21.62
CA LYS A 169 -7.75 -1.84 22.69
C LYS A 169 -7.54 -3.26 22.21
N PHE A 170 -7.66 -3.52 20.91
CA PHE A 170 -7.47 -4.83 20.30
C PHE A 170 -6.06 -5.04 19.74
N GLY A 171 -5.12 -4.12 20.05
CA GLY A 171 -3.74 -4.26 19.60
C GLY A 171 -3.53 -3.94 18.10
N ILE A 172 -4.50 -3.27 17.45
CA ILE A 172 -4.33 -2.80 16.08
C ILE A 172 -3.22 -1.75 16.07
N VAL A 173 -2.23 -1.93 15.18
CA VAL A 173 -1.00 -1.11 15.20
C VAL A 173 -1.11 0.17 14.40
N GLY A 174 -1.97 0.20 13.38
CA GLY A 174 -2.16 1.37 12.53
C GLY A 174 -3.39 1.24 11.65
N GLU A 175 -3.71 2.33 10.95
CA GLU A 175 -4.87 2.37 10.05
C GLU A 175 -4.51 2.97 8.69
N ASP A 176 -5.15 2.47 7.65
CA ASP A 176 -5.09 2.94 6.27
C ASP A 176 -6.46 2.82 5.58
N MET A 177 -6.50 2.98 4.26
CA MET A 177 -7.75 2.91 3.50
C MET A 177 -7.71 1.88 2.36
N GLU A 178 -6.65 1.07 2.20
CA GLU A 178 -6.49 0.19 1.02
C GLU A 178 -5.98 -1.22 1.33
N SER A 179 -5.35 -1.47 2.48
CA SER A 179 -4.76 -2.79 2.80
C SER A 179 -5.80 -3.90 2.85
N GLY A 180 -7.02 -3.61 3.33
CA GLY A 180 -8.12 -4.56 3.33
C GLY A 180 -8.49 -5.03 1.93
N ALA A 181 -8.60 -4.08 0.98
CA ALA A 181 -8.87 -4.37 -0.42
C ALA A 181 -7.71 -5.14 -1.07
N LEU A 182 -6.46 -4.73 -0.83
CA LEU A 182 -5.26 -5.40 -1.36
C LEU A 182 -5.22 -6.87 -0.97
N PHE A 183 -5.35 -7.18 0.31
CA PHE A 183 -5.26 -8.55 0.79
C PHE A 183 -6.44 -9.40 0.33
N THR A 184 -7.65 -8.82 0.32
CA THR A 184 -8.86 -9.55 -0.07
C THR A 184 -8.89 -9.82 -1.57
N VAL A 185 -8.80 -8.78 -2.40
CA VAL A 185 -8.89 -8.92 -3.87
C VAL A 185 -7.68 -9.66 -4.42
N GLY A 186 -6.48 -9.33 -3.92
CA GLY A 186 -5.26 -10.02 -4.36
C GLY A 186 -5.33 -11.52 -4.12
N ARG A 187 -5.79 -11.95 -2.93
CA ARG A 187 -5.96 -13.37 -2.62
C ARG A 187 -6.99 -14.06 -3.51
N LEU A 188 -8.12 -13.41 -3.79
CA LEU A 188 -9.14 -13.94 -4.70
C LEU A 188 -8.62 -14.11 -6.14
N ARG A 189 -7.65 -13.33 -6.54
CA ARG A 189 -7.03 -13.37 -7.86
C ARG A 189 -5.73 -14.17 -7.91
N GLY A 190 -5.32 -14.79 -6.80
CA GLY A 190 -4.07 -15.56 -6.75
C GLY A 190 -2.82 -14.68 -6.89
N ILE A 191 -2.90 -13.42 -6.49
CA ILE A 191 -1.78 -12.49 -6.44
C ILE A 191 -1.18 -12.54 -5.03
N GLU A 192 0.14 -12.62 -4.95
CA GLU A 192 0.86 -12.45 -3.68
C GLU A 192 0.90 -10.97 -3.30
N THR A 193 0.48 -10.66 -2.08
CA THR A 193 0.33 -9.28 -1.62
C THR A 193 0.98 -9.01 -0.29
N LEU A 194 1.48 -7.79 -0.11
CA LEU A 194 1.97 -7.25 1.17
C LEU A 194 1.69 -5.75 1.24
N SER A 195 1.43 -5.22 2.43
CA SER A 195 1.30 -3.78 2.69
C SER A 195 2.40 -3.32 3.62
N ILE A 196 3.14 -2.28 3.18
CA ILE A 196 4.23 -1.63 3.90
C ILE A 196 3.88 -0.15 3.97
N LEU A 197 3.65 0.34 5.18
CA LEU A 197 3.12 1.68 5.41
C LEU A 197 4.14 2.52 6.18
N ASN A 198 4.26 3.78 5.81
CA ASN A 198 4.99 4.77 6.56
C ASN A 198 4.07 5.41 7.60
N ASN A 199 4.42 5.40 8.87
CA ASN A 199 3.64 6.12 9.88
C ASN A 199 3.79 7.63 9.71
N VAL A 200 2.68 8.31 9.40
CA VAL A 200 2.65 9.78 9.19
C VAL A 200 1.88 10.53 10.28
N VAL A 201 1.15 9.81 11.15
CA VAL A 201 0.40 10.37 12.29
C VAL A 201 0.66 9.54 13.54
N ALA A 202 1.15 10.16 14.61
CA ALA A 202 1.28 9.50 15.89
C ALA A 202 -0.11 9.23 16.50
N TYR A 203 -0.24 8.18 17.32
CA TYR A 203 -1.49 7.89 18.04
C TYR A 203 -1.97 9.08 18.86
N GLY A 204 -3.22 9.50 18.65
CA GLY A 204 -3.79 10.71 19.27
C GLY A 204 -3.30 12.03 18.67
N GLY A 205 -2.54 11.99 17.57
CA GLY A 205 -2.11 13.17 16.83
C GLY A 205 -3.18 13.70 15.87
N ASP A 206 -2.99 14.95 15.42
CA ASP A 206 -3.86 15.58 14.43
C ASP A 206 -3.63 14.95 13.04
N LEU A 207 -4.68 14.32 12.50
CA LEU A 207 -4.65 13.61 11.24
C LEU A 207 -4.32 14.55 10.07
N GLN A 208 -4.93 15.74 10.06
CA GLN A 208 -4.73 16.72 8.99
C GLN A 208 -3.32 17.31 9.03
N ALA A 209 -2.79 17.58 10.22
CA ALA A 209 -1.42 18.04 10.38
C ALA A 209 -0.42 16.98 9.89
N GLY A 210 -0.61 15.71 10.24
CA GLY A 210 0.27 14.63 9.80
C GLY A 210 0.29 14.41 8.29
N VAL A 211 -0.85 14.54 7.62
CA VAL A 211 -0.91 14.49 6.15
C VAL A 211 -0.26 15.72 5.53
N ASN A 212 -0.43 16.91 6.13
CA ASN A 212 0.24 18.13 5.68
C ASN A 212 1.77 18.02 5.85
N ASP A 213 2.25 17.39 6.92
CA ASP A 213 3.68 17.14 7.16
C ASP A 213 4.29 16.22 6.10
N LEU A 214 3.52 15.26 5.57
CA LEU A 214 3.93 14.45 4.42
C LEU A 214 4.13 15.32 3.17
N VAL A 215 3.26 16.30 2.94
CA VAL A 215 3.32 17.21 1.78
C VAL A 215 4.38 18.29 1.97
N SER A 216 4.54 18.82 3.20
CA SER A 216 5.47 19.93 3.52
C SER A 216 6.92 19.50 3.76
N GLY A 217 7.19 18.18 3.85
CA GLY A 217 8.54 17.64 3.87
C GLY A 217 9.15 17.46 5.25
N ASN A 218 8.38 16.97 6.25
CA ASN A 218 8.95 16.55 7.54
C ASN A 218 10.05 15.48 7.33
N ASP A 219 11.26 15.75 7.79
CA ASP A 219 12.45 14.91 7.58
C ASP A 219 12.26 13.44 8.03
N LYS A 220 11.56 13.19 9.15
CA LYS A 220 11.31 11.83 9.64
C LYS A 220 10.35 11.07 8.72
N VAL A 221 9.28 11.73 8.32
CA VAL A 221 8.26 11.16 7.43
C VAL A 221 8.86 10.85 6.06
N ASN A 222 9.67 11.76 5.50
CA ASN A 222 10.34 11.56 4.22
C ASN A 222 11.35 10.39 4.27
N LYS A 223 12.13 10.29 5.34
CA LYS A 223 13.06 9.16 5.54
C LYS A 223 12.29 7.83 5.67
N GLY A 224 11.17 7.85 6.39
CA GLY A 224 10.29 6.69 6.52
C GLY A 224 9.70 6.26 5.17
N GLU A 225 9.27 7.20 4.33
CA GLU A 225 8.78 6.90 2.98
C GLU A 225 9.87 6.22 2.13
N LEU A 226 11.08 6.78 2.08
CA LEU A 226 12.18 6.17 1.34
C LEU A 226 12.52 4.78 1.89
N ARG A 227 12.49 4.59 3.21
CA ARG A 227 12.74 3.30 3.84
C ARG A 227 11.68 2.26 3.47
N THR A 228 10.39 2.62 3.45
CA THR A 228 9.31 1.70 3.03
C THR A 228 9.44 1.31 1.56
N ILE A 229 9.82 2.23 0.68
CA ILE A 229 10.12 1.95 -0.74
C ILE A 229 11.28 0.96 -0.86
N GLU A 230 12.38 1.20 -0.16
CA GLU A 230 13.56 0.33 -0.18
C GLU A 230 13.22 -1.09 0.28
N ILE A 231 12.47 -1.23 1.39
CA ILE A 231 12.01 -2.53 1.90
C ILE A 231 11.18 -3.26 0.82
N ALA A 232 10.23 -2.58 0.17
CA ALA A 232 9.40 -3.17 -0.88
C ALA A 232 10.24 -3.68 -2.06
N LEU A 233 11.20 -2.88 -2.52
CA LEU A 233 12.08 -3.23 -3.62
C LEU A 233 12.99 -4.42 -3.28
N GLU A 234 13.55 -4.47 -2.07
CA GLU A 234 14.38 -5.59 -1.62
C GLU A 234 13.57 -6.89 -1.51
N ILE A 235 12.32 -6.83 -1.04
CA ILE A 235 11.43 -8.02 -0.98
C ILE A 235 11.15 -8.56 -2.38
N LEU A 236 10.81 -7.68 -3.33
CA LEU A 236 10.50 -8.08 -4.70
C LEU A 236 11.75 -8.59 -5.44
N ASN A 237 12.93 -8.14 -5.07
CA ASN A 237 14.19 -8.57 -5.68
C ASN A 237 14.61 -9.98 -5.26
N ARG A 238 14.13 -10.48 -4.13
CA ARG A 238 14.33 -11.86 -3.65
C ARG A 238 13.26 -12.80 -4.22
#